data_819db9c8db79afeacff51fd26596ffac
#
_entry.id   819db9c8db79afeacff51fd26596ffac
#
_cell.length_a   1.000
_cell.length_b   1.000
_cell.length_c   1.000
_cell.angle_alpha   90.00
_cell.angle_beta   90.00
_cell.angle_gamma   90.00
#
_symmetry.space_group_name_H-M   'P 1'
#
loop_
_entity.id
_entity.type
_entity.pdbx_description
1 polymer ?
#
loop_
_entity_poly.entity_id
_entity_poly.type
_entity_poly.pdbx_seq_one_letter_code
_entity_poly.pdbx_strand_id
1 'polypeptide(L)'
;ASLKSSGASKKEIAQCYVKRAYTKFAVDRGSSKDFFLHSYLASLRPIITDESGVVAGLQSPVDTMCVAGTKSQSERMENTLYINPKFVVDELASGVDIDSATENIIVVLLHEVLHIAYRHLIRFAHIPVNKVKLTKLVNVACDLAINHQLEKITKRSISKIGGLIPGVAKTE
;
A
#
# COMPACT_ATOMS: atom_id res chain seq x y z
N ALA A 1 -8.02 -22.91 -8.39
CA ALA A 1 -9.27 -22.42 -8.98
C ALA A 1 -9.24 -20.89 -8.96
N SER A 2 -9.46 -20.26 -10.11
CA SER A 2 -9.43 -18.80 -10.25
C SER A 2 -10.68 -18.19 -9.62
N LEU A 3 -10.52 -17.28 -8.66
CA LEU A 3 -11.62 -16.52 -8.04
C LEU A 3 -12.41 -15.68 -9.07
N LYS A 4 -11.84 -15.44 -10.26
CA LYS A 4 -12.47 -14.67 -11.34
C LYS A 4 -13.67 -15.39 -12.02
N SER A 5 -13.84 -16.71 -11.80
CA SER A 5 -14.93 -17.48 -12.42
C SER A 5 -16.24 -17.51 -11.62
N SER A 6 -16.30 -16.89 -10.46
CA SER A 6 -17.43 -17.04 -9.52
C SER A 6 -18.49 -15.91 -9.57
N GLY A 7 -18.36 -14.94 -10.48
CA GLY A 7 -19.25 -13.76 -10.49
C GLY A 7 -19.04 -12.78 -9.31
N ALA A 8 -17.98 -12.97 -8.51
CA ALA A 8 -17.66 -12.11 -7.40
C ALA A 8 -17.22 -10.70 -7.88
N SER A 9 -17.61 -9.67 -7.17
CA SER A 9 -17.18 -8.30 -7.42
C SER A 9 -15.68 -8.13 -7.20
N LYS A 10 -15.06 -7.15 -7.86
CA LYS A 10 -13.64 -6.83 -7.62
C LYS A 10 -13.34 -6.54 -6.15
N LYS A 11 -14.31 -5.94 -5.44
CA LYS A 11 -14.18 -5.66 -4.01
C LYS A 11 -14.06 -6.95 -3.19
N GLU A 12 -14.89 -7.95 -3.44
CA GLU A 12 -14.83 -9.25 -2.75
C GLU A 12 -13.55 -9.99 -3.09
N ILE A 13 -13.13 -9.97 -4.36
CA ILE A 13 -11.87 -10.57 -4.79
C ILE A 13 -10.69 -9.90 -4.09
N ALA A 14 -10.65 -8.56 -4.07
CA ALA A 14 -9.60 -7.81 -3.39
C ALA A 14 -9.58 -8.09 -1.88
N GLN A 15 -10.74 -8.22 -1.22
CA GLN A 15 -10.83 -8.61 0.18
C GLN A 15 -10.17 -9.97 0.45
N CYS A 16 -10.42 -10.95 -0.41
CA CYS A 16 -9.81 -12.28 -0.28
C CYS A 16 -8.29 -12.22 -0.42
N TYR A 17 -7.77 -11.49 -1.39
CA TYR A 17 -6.33 -11.34 -1.59
C TYR A 17 -5.65 -10.60 -0.44
N VAL A 18 -6.22 -9.48 0.00
CA VAL A 18 -5.69 -8.70 1.12
C VAL A 18 -5.70 -9.53 2.41
N LYS A 19 -6.79 -10.23 2.71
CA LYS A 19 -6.86 -11.13 3.86
C LYS A 19 -5.78 -12.21 3.80
N ARG A 20 -5.56 -12.81 2.62
CA ARG A 20 -4.50 -13.81 2.42
C ARG A 20 -3.12 -13.22 2.67
N ALA A 21 -2.85 -12.01 2.16
CA ALA A 21 -1.58 -11.32 2.36
C ALA A 21 -1.32 -11.04 3.85
N TYR A 22 -2.32 -10.53 4.59
CA TYR A 22 -2.22 -10.34 6.03
C TYR A 22 -1.97 -11.64 6.79
N THR A 23 -2.69 -12.71 6.43
CA THR A 23 -2.52 -14.04 7.06
C THR A 23 -1.11 -14.58 6.82
N LYS A 24 -0.64 -14.54 5.55
CA LYS A 24 0.70 -15.00 5.19
C LYS A 24 1.76 -14.21 5.94
N PHE A 25 1.66 -12.89 5.91
CA PHE A 25 2.59 -12.03 6.62
C PHE A 25 2.60 -12.28 8.14
N ALA A 26 1.44 -12.60 8.73
CA ALA A 26 1.34 -12.92 10.16
C ALA A 26 1.95 -14.28 10.52
N VAL A 27 1.88 -15.26 9.61
CA VAL A 27 2.39 -16.63 9.84
C VAL A 27 3.90 -16.72 9.65
N ASP A 28 4.46 -16.00 8.68
CA ASP A 28 5.90 -15.98 8.38
C ASP A 28 6.76 -15.31 9.47
N ARG A 29 6.18 -15.12 10.68
CA ARG A 29 6.80 -14.51 11.88
C ARG A 29 8.06 -15.22 12.41
N GLY A 30 8.51 -16.30 11.79
CA GLY A 30 9.68 -17.06 12.25
C GLY A 30 11.03 -16.32 12.13
N SER A 31 11.09 -15.20 11.43
CA SER A 31 12.28 -14.38 11.30
C SER A 31 12.13 -13.12 12.16
N SER A 32 12.84 -13.08 13.27
CA SER A 32 12.84 -12.01 14.28
C SER A 32 13.18 -10.60 13.76
N LYS A 33 13.59 -10.48 12.51
CA LYS A 33 14.02 -9.20 11.91
C LYS A 33 12.86 -8.27 11.54
N ASP A 34 11.64 -8.80 11.37
CA ASP A 34 10.50 -8.07 10.84
C ASP A 34 9.39 -7.77 11.86
N PHE A 35 9.63 -8.07 13.16
CA PHE A 35 8.64 -7.85 14.22
C PHE A 35 8.08 -6.42 14.23
N PHE A 36 8.94 -5.44 13.96
CA PHE A 36 8.57 -4.03 13.91
C PHE A 36 7.56 -3.74 12.79
N LEU A 37 7.83 -4.21 11.58
CA LEU A 37 6.94 -4.04 10.43
C LEU A 37 5.60 -4.76 10.64
N HIS A 38 5.63 -5.95 11.28
CA HIS A 38 4.43 -6.68 11.66
C HIS A 38 3.54 -5.90 12.62
N SER A 39 4.14 -5.26 13.63
CA SER A 39 3.39 -4.47 14.60
C SER A 39 2.69 -3.29 13.94
N TYR A 40 3.37 -2.60 13.01
CA TYR A 40 2.76 -1.52 12.24
C TYR A 40 1.63 -2.02 11.34
N LEU A 41 1.85 -3.10 10.59
CA LEU A 41 0.82 -3.67 9.72
C LEU A 41 -0.41 -4.10 10.52
N ALA A 42 -0.20 -4.72 11.70
CA ALA A 42 -1.29 -5.13 12.59
C ALA A 42 -2.07 -3.94 13.18
N SER A 43 -1.45 -2.77 13.26
CA SER A 43 -2.09 -1.53 13.74
C SER A 43 -2.90 -0.82 12.66
N LEU A 44 -2.73 -1.19 11.38
CA LEU A 44 -3.47 -0.60 10.28
C LEU A 44 -4.87 -1.18 10.17
N ARG A 45 -5.84 -0.29 9.94
CA ARG A 45 -7.20 -0.67 9.59
C ARG A 45 -7.37 -0.66 8.06
N PRO A 46 -7.39 -1.81 7.38
CA PRO A 46 -7.60 -1.84 5.95
C PRO A 46 -9.06 -1.56 5.61
N ILE A 47 -9.29 -0.61 4.70
CA ILE A 47 -10.60 -0.29 4.12
C ILE A 47 -10.48 -0.45 2.61
N ILE A 48 -11.23 -1.40 2.04
CA ILE A 48 -11.34 -1.54 0.60
C ILE A 48 -12.43 -0.60 0.11
N THR A 49 -12.06 0.35 -0.74
CA THR A 49 -12.95 1.34 -1.32
C THR A 49 -13.92 0.70 -2.32
N ASP A 50 -14.74 1.49 -2.96
CA ASP A 50 -15.34 1.12 -4.23
C ASP A 50 -14.32 1.28 -5.38
N GLU A 51 -14.73 0.91 -6.59
CA GLU A 51 -13.85 1.01 -7.77
C GLU A 51 -13.55 2.46 -8.19
N SER A 52 -14.31 3.43 -7.73
CA SER A 52 -14.05 4.86 -7.98
C SER A 52 -12.93 5.40 -7.10
N GLY A 53 -12.62 4.71 -5.99
CA GLY A 53 -11.62 5.15 -5.01
C GLY A 53 -12.02 6.38 -4.21
N VAL A 54 -13.25 6.89 -4.37
CA VAL A 54 -13.69 8.10 -3.67
C VAL A 54 -13.95 7.79 -2.20
N VAL A 55 -13.27 8.52 -1.32
CA VAL A 55 -13.40 8.38 0.13
C VAL A 55 -13.68 9.75 0.74
N ALA A 56 -14.72 9.81 1.56
CA ALA A 56 -15.06 11.05 2.28
C ALA A 56 -13.88 11.50 3.16
N GLY A 57 -13.51 12.78 3.01
CA GLY A 57 -12.40 13.37 3.76
C GLY A 57 -11.01 13.24 3.11
N LEU A 58 -10.85 12.46 2.05
CA LEU A 58 -9.66 12.50 1.22
C LEU A 58 -9.81 13.52 0.09
N GLN A 59 -8.70 14.15 -0.29
CA GLN A 59 -8.68 15.23 -1.30
C GLN A 59 -8.70 14.71 -2.74
N SER A 60 -8.28 13.47 -2.94
CA SER A 60 -8.26 12.81 -4.24
C SER A 60 -8.73 11.37 -4.09
N PRO A 61 -9.28 10.78 -5.16
CA PRO A 61 -9.56 9.35 -5.19
C PRO A 61 -8.31 8.52 -4.89
N VAL A 62 -8.52 7.36 -4.29
CA VAL A 62 -7.49 6.35 -4.05
C VAL A 62 -7.38 5.50 -5.30
N ASP A 63 -6.36 5.72 -6.11
CA ASP A 63 -6.15 4.95 -7.34
C ASP A 63 -5.46 3.60 -7.06
N THR A 64 -4.64 3.54 -6.02
CA THR A 64 -3.83 2.36 -5.67
C THR A 64 -4.10 1.92 -4.22
N MET A 65 -3.10 1.97 -3.38
CA MET A 65 -3.19 1.89 -1.91
C MET A 65 -2.60 3.16 -1.33
N CYS A 66 -3.14 3.61 -0.20
CA CYS A 66 -2.54 4.72 0.54
C CYS A 66 -2.88 4.65 2.02
N VAL A 67 -1.93 5.07 2.84
CA VAL A 67 -2.15 5.32 4.26
C VAL A 67 -2.54 6.77 4.47
N ALA A 68 -3.62 6.98 5.21
CA ALA A 68 -4.03 8.31 5.66
C ALA A 68 -4.15 8.34 7.18
N GLY A 69 -3.64 9.42 7.79
CA GLY A 69 -3.87 9.69 9.20
C GLY A 69 -5.21 10.37 9.38
N THR A 70 -6.10 9.77 10.16
CA THR A 70 -7.38 10.38 10.56
C THR A 70 -7.34 10.69 12.05
N LYS A 71 -7.85 11.87 12.44
CA LYS A 71 -8.09 12.14 13.86
C LYS A 71 -9.29 11.33 14.31
N SER A 72 -9.10 10.43 15.27
CA SER A 72 -10.22 9.77 15.92
C SER A 72 -10.93 10.74 16.89
N GLN A 73 -12.12 10.37 17.35
CA GLN A 73 -12.86 11.14 18.37
C GLN A 73 -12.06 11.28 19.69
N SER A 74 -11.06 10.43 19.90
CA SER A 74 -10.15 10.46 21.07
C SER A 74 -8.89 11.30 20.85
N GLU A 75 -8.84 12.16 19.82
CA GLU A 75 -7.67 12.95 19.39
C GLU A 75 -6.42 12.13 19.01
N ARG A 76 -6.51 10.82 19.01
CA ARG A 76 -5.42 9.95 18.55
C ARG A 76 -5.39 9.91 17.03
N MET A 77 -4.19 9.99 16.46
CA MET A 77 -3.98 9.73 15.04
C MET A 77 -4.11 8.23 14.79
N GLU A 78 -5.18 7.85 14.09
CA GLU A 78 -5.35 6.49 13.60
C GLU A 78 -4.91 6.43 12.15
N ASN A 79 -4.08 5.44 11.83
CA ASN A 79 -3.64 5.22 10.48
C ASN A 79 -4.62 4.24 9.79
N THR A 80 -5.29 4.73 8.77
CA THR A 80 -6.20 3.93 7.95
C THR A 80 -5.54 3.64 6.62
N LEU A 81 -5.55 2.38 6.22
CA LEU A 81 -5.07 1.94 4.91
C LEU A 81 -6.25 1.84 3.95
N TYR A 82 -6.31 2.71 2.97
CA TYR A 82 -7.29 2.64 1.89
C TYR A 82 -6.74 1.85 0.71
N ILE A 83 -7.56 0.99 0.13
CA ILE A 83 -7.16 0.05 -0.92
C ILE A 83 -8.18 0.11 -2.06
N ASN A 84 -7.73 0.47 -3.26
CA ASN A 84 -8.57 0.40 -4.45
C ASN A 84 -8.65 -1.05 -4.95
N PRO A 85 -9.86 -1.65 -5.10
CA PRO A 85 -10.00 -3.02 -5.54
C PRO A 85 -9.52 -3.25 -6.99
N LYS A 86 -9.62 -2.25 -7.88
CA LYS A 86 -9.07 -2.35 -9.25
C LYS A 86 -7.57 -2.56 -9.23
N PHE A 87 -6.85 -1.79 -8.43
CA PHE A 87 -5.41 -1.92 -8.30
C PHE A 87 -5.00 -3.33 -7.87
N VAL A 88 -5.70 -3.90 -6.89
CA VAL A 88 -5.42 -5.27 -6.42
C VAL A 88 -5.69 -6.30 -7.52
N VAL A 89 -6.84 -6.21 -8.20
CA VAL A 89 -7.30 -7.26 -9.12
C VAL A 89 -6.67 -7.11 -10.51
N ASP A 90 -6.59 -5.89 -11.02
CA ASP A 90 -6.20 -5.63 -12.40
C ASP A 90 -4.68 -5.42 -12.56
N GLU A 91 -3.99 -4.98 -11.49
CA GLU A 91 -2.54 -4.72 -11.55
C GLU A 91 -1.73 -5.76 -10.75
N LEU A 92 -2.03 -5.97 -9.46
CA LEU A 92 -1.21 -6.84 -8.61
C LEU A 92 -1.47 -8.33 -8.82
N ALA A 93 -2.70 -8.72 -9.17
CA ALA A 93 -3.12 -10.11 -9.35
C ALA A 93 -3.37 -10.48 -10.82
N SER A 94 -3.16 -9.58 -11.77
CA SER A 94 -3.41 -9.86 -13.19
C SER A 94 -2.27 -10.67 -13.81
N GLY A 95 -2.62 -11.76 -14.47
CA GLY A 95 -1.64 -12.57 -15.22
C GLY A 95 -0.65 -13.37 -14.37
N VAL A 96 -0.81 -13.38 -13.03
CA VAL A 96 0.05 -14.12 -12.11
C VAL A 96 -0.73 -15.14 -11.30
N ASP A 97 -0.02 -16.12 -10.73
CA ASP A 97 -0.62 -17.08 -9.79
C ASP A 97 -0.97 -16.41 -8.45
N ILE A 98 -1.76 -17.13 -7.64
CA ILE A 98 -2.29 -16.60 -6.39
C ILE A 98 -1.19 -16.30 -5.35
N ASP A 99 -0.10 -17.04 -5.36
CA ASP A 99 1.02 -16.83 -4.43
C ASP A 99 1.84 -15.62 -4.85
N SER A 100 2.12 -15.48 -6.14
CA SER A 100 2.77 -14.28 -6.71
C SER A 100 1.94 -13.02 -6.47
N ALA A 101 0.62 -13.09 -6.69
CA ALA A 101 -0.29 -11.97 -6.38
C ALA A 101 -0.25 -11.60 -4.89
N THR A 102 -0.28 -12.60 -4.02
CA THR A 102 -0.19 -12.39 -2.56
C THR A 102 1.11 -11.68 -2.17
N GLU A 103 2.23 -12.11 -2.74
CA GLU A 103 3.53 -11.47 -2.51
C GLU A 103 3.59 -10.03 -3.04
N ASN A 104 3.03 -9.76 -4.22
CA ASN A 104 2.94 -8.39 -4.74
C ASN A 104 2.18 -7.48 -3.77
N ILE A 105 1.06 -7.97 -3.23
CA ILE A 105 0.26 -7.23 -2.25
C ILE A 105 1.05 -7.00 -0.97
N ILE A 106 1.77 -8.00 -0.45
CA ILE A 106 2.63 -7.85 0.73
C ILE A 106 3.67 -6.74 0.52
N VAL A 107 4.30 -6.70 -0.63
CA VAL A 107 5.30 -5.65 -0.94
C VAL A 107 4.66 -4.26 -0.90
N VAL A 108 3.47 -4.07 -1.47
CA VAL A 108 2.76 -2.78 -1.43
C VAL A 108 2.31 -2.44 -0.01
N LEU A 109 1.83 -3.42 0.76
CA LEU A 109 1.49 -3.22 2.18
C LEU A 109 2.71 -2.76 2.99
N LEU A 110 3.87 -3.36 2.75
CA LEU A 110 5.12 -2.94 3.39
C LEU A 110 5.54 -1.53 2.99
N HIS A 111 5.30 -1.13 1.73
CA HIS A 111 5.51 0.24 1.27
C HIS A 111 4.70 1.23 2.10
N GLU A 112 3.42 0.98 2.29
CA GLU A 112 2.53 1.83 3.09
C GLU A 112 2.93 1.87 4.57
N VAL A 113 3.34 0.74 5.13
CA VAL A 113 3.87 0.67 6.49
C VAL A 113 5.13 1.52 6.65
N LEU A 114 6.01 1.54 5.66
CA LEU A 114 7.23 2.34 5.71
C LEU A 114 6.94 3.85 5.65
N HIS A 115 5.86 4.30 5.00
CA HIS A 115 5.42 5.70 5.11
C HIS A 115 5.13 6.09 6.57
N ILE A 116 4.52 5.18 7.35
CA ILE A 116 4.25 5.41 8.78
C ILE A 116 5.54 5.36 9.59
N ALA A 117 6.34 4.31 9.39
CA ALA A 117 7.60 4.12 10.12
C ALA A 117 8.57 5.29 9.94
N TYR A 118 8.64 5.84 8.74
CA TYR A 118 9.45 7.04 8.44
C TYR A 118 8.74 8.35 8.80
N ARG A 119 7.51 8.27 9.33
CA ARG A 119 6.70 9.41 9.76
C ARG A 119 6.45 10.42 8.65
N HIS A 120 6.33 9.98 7.40
CA HIS A 120 6.15 10.87 6.24
C HIS A 120 4.89 11.72 6.39
N LEU A 121 3.78 11.15 6.88
CA LEU A 121 2.53 11.86 7.11
C LEU A 121 2.66 13.03 8.10
N ILE A 122 3.54 12.91 9.09
CA ILE A 122 3.77 13.94 10.11
C ILE A 122 4.83 14.92 9.65
N ARG A 123 5.95 14.40 9.11
CA ARG A 123 7.10 15.23 8.70
C ARG A 123 6.73 16.26 7.64
N PHE A 124 5.80 15.93 6.76
CA PHE A 124 5.40 16.79 5.65
C PHE A 124 4.00 17.40 5.81
N ALA A 125 3.35 17.22 6.97
CA ALA A 125 2.04 17.79 7.26
C ALA A 125 2.01 19.35 7.23
N HIS A 126 3.16 19.99 7.34
CA HIS A 126 3.29 21.46 7.26
C HIS A 126 3.24 21.99 5.80
N ILE A 127 3.31 21.13 4.80
CA ILE A 127 3.23 21.55 3.40
C ILE A 127 1.77 21.92 3.09
N PRO A 128 1.50 23.17 2.68
CA PRO A 128 0.14 23.60 2.38
C PRO A 128 -0.45 22.79 1.21
N VAL A 129 -1.70 22.39 1.34
CA VAL A 129 -2.43 21.58 0.37
C VAL A 129 -2.46 22.20 -1.03
N ASN A 130 -2.51 23.54 -1.10
CA ASN A 130 -2.50 24.27 -2.37
C ASN A 130 -1.15 24.22 -3.12
N LYS A 131 -0.08 23.73 -2.49
CA LYS A 131 1.23 23.51 -3.10
C LYS A 131 1.33 22.16 -3.79
N VAL A 132 0.39 21.86 -4.70
CA VAL A 132 0.25 20.57 -5.37
C VAL A 132 1.55 20.01 -5.96
N LYS A 133 2.34 20.86 -6.65
CA LYS A 133 3.63 20.44 -7.24
C LYS A 133 4.63 20.01 -6.17
N LEU A 134 4.70 20.74 -5.05
CA LEU A 134 5.61 20.41 -3.96
C LEU A 134 5.19 19.13 -3.26
N THR A 135 3.89 18.96 -3.01
CA THR A 135 3.34 17.72 -2.43
C THR A 135 3.66 16.51 -3.30
N LYS A 136 3.45 16.60 -4.61
CA LYS A 136 3.82 15.52 -5.56
C LYS A 136 5.31 15.21 -5.53
N LEU A 137 6.17 16.24 -5.53
CA LEU A 137 7.62 16.03 -5.47
C LEU A 137 8.05 15.34 -4.19
N VAL A 138 7.49 15.73 -3.05
CA VAL A 138 7.77 15.09 -1.76
C VAL A 138 7.30 13.64 -1.75
N ASN A 139 6.10 13.35 -2.25
CA ASN A 139 5.61 11.97 -2.35
C ASN A 139 6.56 11.12 -3.20
N VAL A 140 6.94 11.58 -4.39
CA VAL A 140 7.90 10.87 -5.25
C VAL A 140 9.22 10.63 -4.53
N ALA A 141 9.76 11.62 -3.81
CA ALA A 141 11.01 11.46 -3.07
C ALA A 141 10.87 10.43 -1.92
N CYS A 142 9.74 10.43 -1.21
CA CYS A 142 9.43 9.44 -0.18
C CYS A 142 9.33 8.04 -0.78
N ASP A 143 8.61 7.89 -1.89
CA ASP A 143 8.42 6.60 -2.58
C ASP A 143 9.75 6.04 -3.07
N LEU A 144 10.61 6.87 -3.65
CA LEU A 144 11.94 6.46 -4.07
C LEU A 144 12.78 5.93 -2.91
N ALA A 145 12.76 6.61 -1.77
CA ALA A 145 13.49 6.19 -0.57
C ALA A 145 12.95 4.87 -0.02
N ILE A 146 11.62 4.73 0.04
CA ILE A 146 10.94 3.52 0.50
C ILE A 146 11.23 2.35 -0.45
N ASN A 147 11.06 2.53 -1.75
CA ASN A 147 11.23 1.47 -2.73
C ASN A 147 12.67 0.94 -2.74
N HIS A 148 13.67 1.82 -2.61
CA HIS A 148 15.06 1.40 -2.45
C HIS A 148 15.26 0.53 -1.21
N GLN A 149 14.62 0.88 -0.10
CA GLN A 149 14.68 0.08 1.14
C GLN A 149 13.93 -1.25 1.00
N LEU A 150 12.76 -1.24 0.36
CA LEU A 150 11.98 -2.45 0.10
C LEU A 150 12.73 -3.47 -0.73
N GLU A 151 13.45 -3.06 -1.78
CA GLU A 151 14.27 -3.98 -2.57
C GLU A 151 15.35 -4.68 -1.72
N LYS A 152 15.92 -3.96 -0.75
CA LYS A 152 16.89 -4.54 0.19
C LYS A 152 16.24 -5.53 1.16
N ILE A 153 15.05 -5.21 1.67
CA ILE A 153 14.31 -6.05 2.63
C ILE A 153 13.75 -7.29 1.93
N THR A 154 13.04 -7.10 0.82
CA THR A 154 12.31 -8.18 0.13
C THR A 154 13.15 -8.96 -0.85
N LYS A 155 14.32 -8.42 -1.25
CA LYS A 155 15.18 -8.93 -2.33
C LYS A 155 14.42 -9.08 -3.66
N ARG A 156 13.40 -8.27 -3.88
CA ARG A 156 12.56 -8.24 -5.09
C ARG A 156 12.69 -6.92 -5.81
N SER A 157 12.63 -6.94 -7.12
CA SER A 157 12.59 -5.72 -7.92
C SER A 157 11.22 -5.08 -7.86
N ILE A 158 11.15 -3.89 -7.27
CA ILE A 158 9.94 -3.11 -7.12
C ILE A 158 9.45 -2.54 -8.46
N SER A 159 10.34 -2.35 -9.44
CA SER A 159 9.95 -1.90 -10.79
C SER A 159 8.98 -2.84 -11.48
N LYS A 160 9.04 -4.13 -11.19
CA LYS A 160 8.14 -5.14 -11.77
C LYS A 160 6.69 -5.02 -11.31
N ILE A 161 6.45 -4.34 -10.20
CA ILE A 161 5.12 -4.07 -9.65
C ILE A 161 4.73 -2.59 -9.75
N GLY A 162 5.36 -1.86 -10.68
CA GLY A 162 5.03 -0.46 -10.97
C GLY A 162 5.66 0.58 -10.05
N GLY A 163 6.54 0.17 -9.10
CA GLY A 163 7.21 1.09 -8.19
C GLY A 163 8.31 1.91 -8.86
N LEU A 164 8.49 3.15 -8.41
CA LEU A 164 9.59 4.01 -8.81
C LEU A 164 10.89 3.57 -8.16
N ILE A 165 12.00 3.55 -8.91
CA ILE A 165 13.34 3.23 -8.41
C ILE A 165 14.28 4.40 -8.71
N PRO A 166 15.16 4.78 -7.77
CA PRO A 166 16.18 5.80 -8.00
C PRO A 166 17.05 5.44 -9.22
N GLY A 167 17.24 6.39 -10.13
CA GLY A 167 18.08 6.25 -11.30
C GLY A 167 17.45 5.53 -12.50
N VAL A 168 16.25 5.01 -12.38
CA VAL A 168 15.50 4.44 -13.50
C VAL A 168 14.44 5.47 -13.94
N ALA A 169 14.73 6.20 -15.03
CA ALA A 169 13.70 7.00 -15.67
C ALA A 169 12.63 6.06 -16.23
N LYS A 170 11.33 6.34 -15.99
CA LYS A 170 10.27 5.72 -16.76
C LYS A 170 10.45 6.22 -18.20
N THR A 171 10.84 5.34 -19.10
CA THR A 171 10.68 5.61 -20.54
C THR A 171 9.19 5.61 -20.83
N GLU A 172 8.66 6.76 -21.21
CA GLU A 172 7.30 6.93 -21.73
C GLU A 172 7.10 6.12 -23.02
#